data_bf7b63805b9dfcbdd76d206a84fa60cd
#
_entry.id   bf7b63805b9dfcbdd76d206a84fa60cd
#
_cell.length_a   1.000
_cell.length_b   1.000
_cell.length_c   1.000
_cell.angle_alpha   90.00
_cell.angle_beta   90.00
_cell.angle_gamma   90.00
#
_symmetry.space_group_name_H-M   'P 1'
#
loop_
_entity.id
_entity.type
_entity.pdbx_description
1 polymer ?
#
loop_
_entity_poly.entity_id
_entity_poly.type
_entity_poly.pdbx_seq_one_letter_code
_entity_poly.pdbx_strand_id
1 'polypeptide(L)'
;MDLQQLRDYLGAKPGAREDLPFGPEVLVLKVAGKMFALIAWQELPLTISLKAEPQQALLWRELYPAVTAGYHLNKQHWNTVRLDGSVPDDTLRQMIDESWSRVV
;
A
#
# COMPACT_ATOMS: atom_id res chain seq x y z
N MET A 1 11.96 -3.10 0.94
CA MET A 1 11.39 -4.47 0.90
C MET A 1 11.25 -4.89 -0.56
N ASP A 2 11.64 -6.11 -0.87
CA ASP A 2 11.34 -6.68 -2.18
C ASP A 2 9.90 -7.22 -2.23
N LEU A 3 9.47 -7.71 -3.38
CA LEU A 3 8.10 -8.19 -3.56
C LEU A 3 7.74 -9.34 -2.60
N GLN A 4 8.64 -10.30 -2.42
CA GLN A 4 8.36 -11.44 -1.54
C GLN A 4 8.25 -11.01 -0.07
N GLN A 5 9.15 -10.16 0.39
CA GLN A 5 9.11 -9.61 1.75
C GLN A 5 7.81 -8.82 1.97
N LEU A 6 7.41 -8.05 0.97
CA LEU A 6 6.19 -7.25 1.02
C LEU A 6 4.95 -8.15 1.11
N ARG A 7 4.88 -9.19 0.27
CA ARG A 7 3.76 -10.14 0.31
C ARG A 7 3.70 -10.90 1.62
N ASP A 8 4.85 -11.30 2.17
CA ASP A 8 4.92 -12.00 3.45
C ASP A 8 4.41 -11.10 4.58
N TYR A 9 4.81 -9.85 4.60
CA TYR A 9 4.37 -8.90 5.63
C TYR A 9 2.87 -8.62 5.54
N LEU A 10 2.37 -8.33 4.34
CA LEU A 10 0.96 -8.06 4.10
C LEU A 10 0.08 -9.29 4.39
N GLY A 11 0.52 -10.45 3.93
CA GLY A 11 -0.22 -11.71 4.10
C GLY A 11 -0.27 -12.18 5.55
N ALA A 12 0.66 -11.75 6.39
CA ALA A 12 0.67 -12.06 7.82
C ALA A 12 -0.33 -11.22 8.62
N LYS A 13 -0.88 -10.16 8.05
CA LYS A 13 -1.90 -9.35 8.72
C LYS A 13 -3.18 -10.18 8.92
N PRO A 14 -3.79 -10.14 10.13
CA PRO A 14 -5.01 -10.91 10.39
C PRO A 14 -6.10 -10.66 9.36
N GLY A 15 -6.64 -11.73 8.79
CA GLY A 15 -7.72 -11.69 7.82
C GLY A 15 -7.32 -11.29 6.41
N ALA A 16 -6.03 -11.03 6.15
CA ALA A 16 -5.56 -10.59 4.83
C ALA A 16 -5.64 -11.72 3.80
N ARG A 17 -6.16 -11.40 2.62
CA ARG A 17 -6.25 -12.32 1.47
C ARG A 17 -5.83 -11.59 0.21
N GLU A 18 -5.07 -12.28 -0.65
CA GLU A 18 -4.69 -11.79 -1.98
C GLU A 18 -5.83 -12.02 -2.96
N ASP A 19 -5.99 -11.08 -3.89
CA ASP A 19 -7.00 -11.15 -4.95
C ASP A 19 -6.48 -10.38 -6.19
N LEU A 20 -7.07 -10.66 -7.34
CA LEU A 20 -6.76 -10.01 -8.62
C LEU A 20 -8.04 -9.43 -9.26
N PRO A 21 -8.78 -8.56 -8.57
CA PRO A 21 -10.07 -8.10 -9.06
C PRO A 21 -9.98 -7.19 -10.28
N PHE A 22 -8.80 -6.61 -10.54
CA PHE A 22 -8.56 -5.68 -11.65
C PHE A 22 -7.69 -6.29 -12.76
N GLY A 23 -7.49 -7.62 -12.74
CA GLY A 23 -6.62 -8.31 -13.69
C GLY A 23 -5.26 -8.64 -13.10
N PRO A 24 -4.36 -9.24 -13.91
CA PRO A 24 -3.11 -9.80 -13.41
C PRO A 24 -2.02 -8.77 -13.09
N GLU A 25 -2.20 -7.50 -13.48
CA GLU A 25 -1.18 -6.46 -13.29
C GLU A 25 -1.15 -5.87 -11.88
N VAL A 26 -2.24 -6.03 -11.11
CA VAL A 26 -2.36 -5.44 -9.78
C VAL A 26 -2.76 -6.48 -8.76
N LEU A 27 -1.85 -6.77 -7.82
CA LEU A 27 -2.14 -7.64 -6.69
C LEU A 27 -2.81 -6.83 -5.58
N VAL A 28 -3.97 -7.28 -5.12
CA VAL A 28 -4.76 -6.59 -4.10
C VAL A 28 -4.79 -7.41 -2.83
N LEU A 29 -4.62 -6.77 -1.68
CA LEU A 29 -4.81 -7.38 -0.36
C LEU A 29 -6.11 -6.84 0.23
N LYS A 30 -6.98 -7.75 0.69
CA LYS A 30 -8.28 -7.44 1.27
C LYS A 30 -8.44 -8.05 2.66
N VAL A 31 -9.27 -7.41 3.48
CA VAL A 31 -9.81 -7.98 4.72
C VAL A 31 -11.33 -7.89 4.63
N ALA A 32 -12.01 -9.04 4.71
CA ALA A 32 -13.47 -9.11 4.61
C ALA A 32 -14.03 -8.35 3.39
N GLY A 33 -13.35 -8.49 2.26
CA GLY A 33 -13.75 -7.84 1.01
C GLY A 33 -13.35 -6.37 0.86
N LYS A 34 -12.69 -5.78 1.86
CA LYS A 34 -12.24 -4.38 1.82
C LYS A 34 -10.76 -4.33 1.47
N MET A 35 -10.41 -3.56 0.43
CA MET A 35 -9.02 -3.39 0.00
C MET A 35 -8.25 -2.54 1.01
N PHE A 36 -7.02 -2.96 1.34
CA PHE A 36 -6.10 -2.12 2.12
C PHE A 36 -4.72 -1.97 1.47
N ALA A 37 -4.41 -2.74 0.43
CA ALA A 37 -3.17 -2.57 -0.33
C ALA A 37 -3.38 -2.99 -1.78
N LEU A 38 -2.79 -2.23 -2.70
CA LEU A 38 -2.72 -2.57 -4.12
C LEU A 38 -1.25 -2.47 -4.55
N ILE A 39 -0.72 -3.54 -5.14
CA ILE A 39 0.68 -3.59 -5.58
C ILE A 39 0.69 -3.69 -7.10
N ALA A 40 1.29 -2.71 -7.77
CA ALA A 40 1.61 -2.78 -9.19
C ALA A 40 2.89 -3.63 -9.34
N TRP A 41 2.74 -4.94 -9.26
CA TRP A 41 3.84 -5.88 -9.07
C TRP A 41 4.60 -6.24 -10.33
N GLN A 42 4.11 -5.79 -11.49
CA GLN A 42 4.81 -5.96 -12.77
C GLN A 42 5.62 -4.72 -13.16
N GLU A 43 5.52 -3.63 -12.39
CA GLU A 43 6.27 -2.40 -12.63
C GLU A 43 7.65 -2.41 -11.93
N LEU A 44 8.59 -1.63 -12.48
CA LEU A 44 9.90 -1.39 -11.88
C LEU A 44 10.17 0.11 -11.82
N PRO A 45 10.35 0.69 -10.62
CA PRO A 45 10.19 0.02 -9.32
C PRO A 45 8.73 -0.33 -9.04
N LEU A 46 8.52 -1.29 -8.12
CA LEU A 46 7.19 -1.62 -7.63
C LEU A 46 6.52 -0.39 -7.01
N THR A 47 5.21 -0.30 -7.10
CA THR A 47 4.43 0.68 -6.32
C THR A 47 3.43 -0.05 -5.45
N ILE A 48 3.15 0.52 -4.28
CA ILE A 48 2.08 0.06 -3.40
C ILE A 48 1.17 1.22 -3.05
N SER A 49 -0.14 1.01 -3.17
CA SER A 49 -1.13 1.98 -2.74
C SER A 49 -1.75 1.54 -1.43
N LEU A 50 -1.79 2.44 -0.46
CA LEU A 50 -2.22 2.17 0.91
C LEU A 50 -3.22 3.24 1.36
N LYS A 51 -4.21 2.81 2.15
CA LYS A 51 -5.15 3.74 2.78
C LYS A 51 -4.49 4.50 3.92
N ALA A 52 -4.92 5.74 4.10
CA ALA A 52 -4.51 6.57 5.22
C ALA A 52 -5.62 7.53 5.62
N GLU A 53 -5.60 7.98 6.85
CA GLU A 53 -6.41 9.12 7.29
C GLU A 53 -5.96 10.35 6.48
N PRO A 54 -6.88 11.24 6.03
CA PRO A 54 -6.52 12.32 5.08
C PRO A 54 -5.36 13.21 5.50
N GLN A 55 -5.28 13.61 6.76
CA GLN A 55 -4.17 14.45 7.24
C GLN A 55 -2.86 13.67 7.29
N GLN A 56 -2.92 12.40 7.68
CA GLN A 56 -1.75 11.53 7.68
C GLN A 56 -1.26 11.26 6.25
N ALA A 57 -2.17 11.11 5.30
CA ALA A 57 -1.82 10.95 3.89
C ALA A 57 -1.03 12.15 3.38
N LEU A 58 -1.48 13.36 3.69
CA LEU A 58 -0.77 14.59 3.34
C LEU A 58 0.62 14.66 3.97
N LEU A 59 0.74 14.28 5.24
CA LEU A 59 2.01 14.29 5.94
C LEU A 59 3.02 13.35 5.29
N TRP A 60 2.62 12.13 4.93
CA TRP A 60 3.48 11.19 4.23
C TRP A 60 3.96 11.74 2.88
N ARG A 61 3.09 12.43 2.13
CA ARG A 61 3.45 13.06 0.86
C ARG A 61 4.47 14.19 1.04
N GLU A 62 4.38 14.94 2.13
CA GLU A 62 5.34 16.01 2.44
C GLU A 62 6.70 15.45 2.85
N LEU A 63 6.71 14.35 3.62
CA LEU A 63 7.94 13.77 4.14
C LEU A 63 8.74 13.01 3.10
N TYR A 64 8.07 12.37 2.13
CA TYR A 64 8.72 11.48 1.17
C TYR A 64 8.30 11.79 -0.26
N PRO A 65 9.24 12.20 -1.15
CA PRO A 65 8.92 12.40 -2.57
C PRO A 65 8.38 11.15 -3.28
N ALA A 66 8.74 9.95 -2.80
CA ALA A 66 8.23 8.68 -3.34
C ALA A 66 6.75 8.44 -3.02
N VAL A 67 6.16 9.21 -2.10
CA VAL A 67 4.75 9.10 -1.73
C VAL A 67 3.96 10.18 -2.45
N THR A 68 2.98 9.74 -3.25
CA THR A 68 2.10 10.63 -4.02
C THR A 68 0.64 10.29 -3.74
N ALA A 69 -0.30 11.12 -4.22
CA ALA A 69 -1.73 10.82 -4.12
C ALA A 69 -2.06 9.52 -4.84
N GLY A 70 -3.02 8.76 -4.32
CA GLY A 70 -3.36 7.45 -4.84
C GLY A 70 -3.70 7.44 -6.33
N TYR A 71 -3.01 6.60 -7.10
CA TYR A 71 -3.20 6.47 -8.54
C TYR A 71 -4.50 5.71 -8.83
N HIS A 72 -5.41 6.31 -9.58
CA HIS A 72 -6.76 5.78 -9.87
C HIS A 72 -7.60 5.46 -8.62
N LEU A 73 -7.31 6.11 -7.48
CA LEU A 73 -7.99 5.89 -6.21
C LEU A 73 -8.43 7.24 -5.62
N ASN A 74 -9.24 7.19 -4.56
CA ASN A 74 -9.61 8.39 -3.83
C ASN A 74 -8.34 9.03 -3.22
N LYS A 75 -8.03 10.25 -3.65
CA LYS A 75 -6.75 10.91 -3.32
C LYS A 75 -6.69 11.46 -1.89
N GLN A 76 -7.83 11.56 -1.20
CA GLN A 76 -7.87 11.94 0.21
C GLN A 76 -7.52 10.77 1.13
N HIS A 77 -7.88 9.55 0.74
CA HIS A 77 -7.76 8.36 1.58
C HIS A 77 -6.71 7.36 1.11
N TRP A 78 -6.04 7.63 -0.02
CA TRP A 78 -5.05 6.72 -0.58
C TRP A 78 -3.78 7.45 -0.98
N ASN A 79 -2.65 6.83 -0.66
CA ASN A 79 -1.34 7.20 -1.20
C ASN A 79 -0.78 6.06 -2.03
N THR A 80 0.00 6.42 -3.05
CA THR A 80 0.83 5.48 -3.81
C THR A 80 2.29 5.72 -3.45
N VAL A 81 2.97 4.66 -3.03
CA VAL A 81 4.38 4.70 -2.63
C VAL A 81 5.21 3.99 -3.68
N ARG A 82 6.19 4.70 -4.26
CA ARG A 82 7.18 4.09 -5.14
C ARG A 82 8.26 3.42 -4.29
N LEU A 83 8.46 2.12 -4.51
CA LEU A 83 9.40 1.33 -3.72
C LEU A 83 10.81 1.40 -4.34
N ASP A 84 11.40 2.58 -4.30
CA ASP A 84 12.72 2.89 -4.85
C ASP A 84 13.83 2.90 -3.76
N GLY A 85 13.50 2.48 -2.55
CA GLY A 85 14.43 2.45 -1.43
C GLY A 85 14.49 3.75 -0.63
N SER A 86 13.80 4.82 -1.05
CA SER A 86 13.85 6.12 -0.36
C SER A 86 12.97 6.16 0.89
N VAL A 87 11.94 5.32 0.98
CA VAL A 87 11.14 5.19 2.20
C VAL A 87 11.71 4.04 3.02
N PRO A 88 12.14 4.29 4.27
CA PRO A 88 12.67 3.23 5.13
C PRO A 88 11.66 2.10 5.32
N ASP A 89 12.14 0.86 5.44
CA ASP A 89 11.28 -0.32 5.61
C ASP A 89 10.39 -0.21 6.84
N ASP A 90 10.89 0.32 7.95
CA ASP A 90 10.09 0.50 9.16
C ASP A 90 8.94 1.49 8.95
N THR A 91 9.19 2.55 8.19
CA THR A 91 8.15 3.52 7.83
C THR A 91 7.12 2.89 6.91
N LEU A 92 7.57 2.09 5.94
CA LEU A 92 6.66 1.36 5.05
C LEU A 92 5.77 0.39 5.83
N ARG A 93 6.33 -0.33 6.80
CA ARG A 93 5.55 -1.22 7.69
C ARG A 93 4.50 -0.44 8.47
N GLN A 94 4.87 0.73 8.98
CA GLN A 94 3.92 1.62 9.67
C GLN A 94 2.77 2.03 8.75
N MET A 95 3.06 2.42 7.52
CA MET A 95 2.03 2.78 6.53
C MET A 95 1.11 1.60 6.23
N ILE A 96 1.65 0.39 6.13
CA ILE A 96 0.88 -0.84 5.92
C ILE A 96 -0.02 -1.12 7.11
N ASP A 97 0.52 -1.04 8.33
CA ASP A 97 -0.23 -1.29 9.56
C ASP A 97 -1.39 -0.32 9.72
N GLU A 98 -1.16 0.95 9.42
CA GLU A 98 -2.20 1.99 9.44
C GLU A 98 -3.30 1.68 8.41
N SER A 99 -2.91 1.29 7.19
CA SER A 99 -3.87 0.95 6.14
C SER A 99 -4.74 -0.25 6.53
N TRP A 100 -4.10 -1.31 7.05
CA TRP A 100 -4.81 -2.50 7.54
C TRP A 100 -5.80 -2.13 8.65
N SER A 101 -5.40 -1.27 9.59
CA SER A 101 -6.25 -0.87 10.71
C SER A 101 -7.52 -0.15 10.26
N ARG A 102 -7.54 0.42 9.06
CA ARG A 102 -8.71 1.12 8.53
C ARG A 102 -9.76 0.21 7.90
N VAL A 103 -9.49 -1.08 7.74
CA VAL A 103 -10.42 -2.06 7.13
C VAL A 103 -10.81 -3.20 8.06
N VAL A 104 -10.27 -3.23 9.25
CA VAL A 104 -10.62 -4.23 10.27
C VAL A 104 -11.71 -3.74 11.20
#